data_9d97ab248e203ee092267cd9f8ff6731
#
_entry.id   9d97ab248e203ee092267cd9f8ff6731
#
_cell.length_a   1.000
_cell.length_b   1.000
_cell.length_c   1.000
_cell.angle_alpha   90.00
_cell.angle_beta   90.00
_cell.angle_gamma   90.00
#
_symmetry.space_group_name_H-M   'P 1'
#
loop_
_entity.id
_entity.type
_entity.pdbx_description
1 polymer ?
#
loop_
_entity_poly.entity_id
_entity_poly.type
_entity_poly.pdbx_seq_one_letter_code
_entity_poly.pdbx_strand_id
1 'polypeptide(L)'
;MRYFLTLIIVLTQYYSINAQSPKHEFRAVWVATVANIDWPSKPGLSTKEQQNEVISILNTQEQLGMNAIILQVRPAADAFYRSELEPWSRYLTGTPGRAPKPFYDPLEFWIEECHKRGMELHAWLNPYRVAQKFNEPLAANHIAFEHPEWILKYGNKLYFDPGLPETRNFVTAVVKDIVTRYNVDAIHFDDYFYPYPLKEDFPDTVSFAKYNRGFAIENKADWRRENVDILIEMLNDTIKAVKPRVKFGISPFGVWRNSSDDPRGSDSKAGTTNYDQLYADVIKWQEMGWIDYLLPQIYWQIGHPAVDFAMLAKWWAKHNYGRAMYIGQAPYKIKATSKTKEWATPGEVSKQIRLLRTISGISGSAFFSSKHFNRNLLGFQDSLKLKLYKNQAIIPPMSWIDNTPPQPVLKFKKRGKKIKWEIAETENEMDKPNRFVVYLNEQGTIFDIENSNFIYKITGTQKLKIPKINKKKKRYEVRVSVLDRLHNESKISDPVIIKL
;
A
#
# COMPACT_ATOMS: atom_id res chain seq x y z
N MET A 1 11.53 70.17 -21.96
CA MET A 1 10.69 69.16 -21.29
C MET A 1 11.17 67.80 -21.71
N ARG A 2 11.96 67.14 -20.88
CA ARG A 2 12.47 65.76 -21.13
C ARG A 2 11.60 64.78 -20.34
N TYR A 3 10.93 63.92 -21.06
CA TYR A 3 10.16 62.79 -20.45
C TYR A 3 11.12 61.62 -20.13
N PHE A 4 11.30 61.34 -18.86
CA PHE A 4 11.94 60.10 -18.39
C PHE A 4 10.92 58.97 -18.47
N LEU A 5 11.11 58.02 -19.39
CA LEU A 5 10.39 56.73 -19.38
C LEU A 5 11.10 55.78 -18.40
N THR A 6 10.48 55.56 -17.27
CA THR A 6 10.94 54.51 -16.33
C THR A 6 10.40 53.16 -16.78
N LEU A 7 11.28 52.34 -17.32
CA LEU A 7 10.97 50.95 -17.72
C LEU A 7 10.97 50.07 -16.45
N ILE A 8 9.79 49.74 -15.96
CA ILE A 8 9.64 48.73 -14.87
C ILE A 8 9.79 47.34 -15.50
N ILE A 9 10.97 46.74 -15.34
CA ILE A 9 11.19 45.33 -15.67
C ILE A 9 10.62 44.50 -14.51
N VAL A 10 9.42 43.96 -14.71
CA VAL A 10 8.84 42.92 -13.81
C VAL A 10 9.57 41.64 -14.11
N LEU A 11 10.58 41.31 -13.29
CA LEU A 11 11.19 39.99 -13.24
C LEU A 11 10.19 39.02 -12.66
N THR A 12 9.38 38.40 -13.50
CA THR A 12 8.65 37.17 -13.13
C THR A 12 9.67 36.08 -12.92
N GLN A 13 10.08 35.87 -11.68
CA GLN A 13 10.78 34.68 -11.29
C GLN A 13 9.79 33.50 -11.46
N TYR A 14 9.94 32.77 -12.56
CA TYR A 14 9.39 31.44 -12.70
C TYR A 14 10.09 30.58 -11.63
N TYR A 15 9.53 30.50 -10.44
CA TYR A 15 9.82 29.43 -9.54
C TYR A 15 9.36 28.15 -10.24
N SER A 16 10.28 27.45 -10.88
CA SER A 16 10.11 26.04 -11.16
C SER A 16 9.89 25.38 -9.81
N ILE A 17 8.63 25.14 -9.46
CA ILE A 17 8.26 24.26 -8.36
C ILE A 17 8.69 22.85 -8.82
N ASN A 18 9.99 22.59 -8.73
CA ASN A 18 10.48 21.22 -8.64
C ASN A 18 9.91 20.72 -7.31
N ALA A 19 8.80 20.01 -7.36
CA ALA A 19 8.22 19.39 -6.18
C ALA A 19 9.34 18.54 -5.55
N GLN A 20 9.99 19.11 -4.54
CA GLN A 20 11.06 18.46 -3.80
C GLN A 20 10.54 17.12 -3.30
N SER A 21 11.37 16.09 -3.31
CA SER A 21 10.98 14.79 -2.75
C SER A 21 10.59 15.00 -1.28
N PRO A 22 9.35 14.68 -0.86
CA PRO A 22 8.94 14.92 0.51
C PRO A 22 9.73 14.02 1.47
N LYS A 23 9.86 14.44 2.73
CA LYS A 23 10.44 13.62 3.81
C LYS A 23 9.56 12.41 4.11
N HIS A 24 8.24 12.62 4.14
CA HIS A 24 7.25 11.58 4.38
C HIS A 24 6.46 11.30 3.10
N GLU A 25 6.52 10.06 2.61
CA GLU A 25 5.77 9.62 1.44
C GLU A 25 5.64 8.09 1.44
N PHE A 26 4.43 7.59 1.39
CA PHE A 26 4.18 6.15 1.17
C PHE A 26 4.46 5.81 -0.29
N ARG A 27 5.30 4.81 -0.52
CA ARG A 27 5.76 4.37 -1.85
C ARG A 27 5.65 2.86 -1.92
N ALA A 28 4.54 2.36 -2.42
CA ALA A 28 4.27 0.93 -2.43
C ALA A 28 4.14 0.34 -3.83
N VAL A 29 4.26 -0.97 -3.90
CA VAL A 29 3.95 -1.75 -5.09
C VAL A 29 3.13 -2.98 -4.70
N TRP A 30 2.11 -3.30 -5.49
CA TRP A 30 1.39 -4.56 -5.38
C TRP A 30 2.20 -5.71 -6.00
N VAL A 31 2.16 -6.85 -5.31
CA VAL A 31 2.65 -8.14 -5.80
C VAL A 31 1.47 -9.10 -5.82
N ALA A 32 0.87 -9.28 -6.98
CA ALA A 32 -0.29 -10.15 -7.18
C ALA A 32 0.15 -11.60 -7.43
N THR A 33 -0.43 -12.52 -6.66
CA THR A 33 -0.15 -13.96 -6.77
C THR A 33 -1.19 -14.70 -7.60
N VAL A 34 -2.43 -14.17 -7.66
CA VAL A 34 -3.49 -14.73 -8.47
C VAL A 34 -3.04 -14.88 -9.93
N ALA A 35 -3.31 -16.04 -10.51
CA ALA A 35 -2.92 -16.36 -11.88
C ALA A 35 -1.42 -16.11 -12.19
N ASN A 36 -0.57 -16.14 -11.17
CA ASN A 36 0.87 -15.89 -11.28
C ASN A 36 1.20 -14.56 -11.99
N ILE A 37 0.44 -13.50 -11.64
CA ILE A 37 0.61 -12.18 -12.28
C ILE A 37 2.02 -11.64 -12.04
N ASP A 38 2.45 -11.63 -10.76
CA ASP A 38 3.75 -11.10 -10.36
C ASP A 38 4.66 -12.17 -9.74
N TRP A 39 4.15 -12.94 -8.77
CA TRP A 39 4.90 -13.94 -8.03
C TRP A 39 4.00 -15.07 -7.52
N PRO A 40 4.49 -16.34 -7.55
CA PRO A 40 5.64 -16.80 -8.34
C PRO A 40 5.41 -16.58 -9.84
N SER A 41 6.45 -16.47 -10.65
CA SER A 41 6.34 -16.20 -12.10
C SER A 41 5.57 -17.27 -12.86
N LYS A 42 5.54 -18.48 -12.32
CA LYS A 42 4.72 -19.63 -12.75
C LYS A 42 4.52 -20.60 -11.58
N PRO A 43 3.48 -21.42 -11.58
CA PRO A 43 3.29 -22.44 -10.58
C PRO A 43 4.38 -23.52 -10.66
N GLY A 44 4.67 -24.19 -9.54
CA GLY A 44 5.56 -25.35 -9.48
C GLY A 44 7.05 -25.03 -9.53
N LEU A 45 7.45 -23.80 -9.33
CA LEU A 45 8.85 -23.45 -9.09
C LEU A 45 9.36 -24.11 -7.80
N SER A 46 10.64 -24.52 -7.79
CA SER A 46 11.30 -24.99 -6.56
C SER A 46 11.31 -23.88 -5.49
N THR A 47 11.41 -24.28 -4.22
CA THR A 47 11.54 -23.34 -3.09
C THR A 47 12.65 -22.32 -3.33
N LYS A 48 13.80 -22.75 -3.86
CA LYS A 48 14.93 -21.87 -4.13
C LYS A 48 14.64 -20.84 -5.23
N GLU A 49 13.95 -21.24 -6.29
CA GLU A 49 13.54 -20.33 -7.36
C GLU A 49 12.54 -19.31 -6.83
N GLN A 50 11.52 -19.75 -6.09
CA GLN A 50 10.54 -18.86 -5.46
C GLN A 50 11.21 -17.82 -4.57
N GLN A 51 12.13 -18.23 -3.69
CA GLN A 51 12.91 -17.32 -2.82
C GLN A 51 13.80 -16.36 -3.61
N ASN A 52 14.45 -16.83 -4.68
CA ASN A 52 15.28 -15.97 -5.52
C ASN A 52 14.46 -14.90 -6.25
N GLU A 53 13.25 -15.24 -6.69
CA GLU A 53 12.33 -14.26 -7.28
C GLU A 53 11.91 -13.19 -6.25
N VAL A 54 11.60 -13.58 -5.01
CA VAL A 54 11.31 -12.64 -3.90
C VAL A 54 12.46 -11.65 -3.72
N ILE A 55 13.68 -12.17 -3.59
CA ILE A 55 14.89 -11.34 -3.40
C ILE A 55 15.08 -10.39 -4.60
N SER A 56 14.88 -10.88 -5.82
CA SER A 56 15.00 -10.07 -7.04
C SER A 56 13.97 -8.93 -7.09
N ILE A 57 12.71 -9.24 -6.80
CA ILE A 57 11.63 -8.25 -6.72
C ILE A 57 11.99 -7.18 -5.69
N LEU A 58 12.33 -7.58 -4.47
CA LEU A 58 12.61 -6.65 -3.38
C LEU A 58 13.85 -5.79 -3.64
N ASN A 59 14.91 -6.35 -4.23
CA ASN A 59 16.09 -5.58 -4.62
C ASN A 59 15.74 -4.52 -5.67
N THR A 60 14.88 -4.85 -6.63
CA THR A 60 14.39 -3.88 -7.63
C THR A 60 13.61 -2.75 -6.95
N GLN A 61 12.67 -3.08 -6.05
CA GLN A 61 11.85 -2.08 -5.38
C GLN A 61 12.67 -1.19 -4.43
N GLU A 62 13.65 -1.77 -3.71
CA GLU A 62 14.59 -1.00 -2.87
C GLU A 62 15.40 0.01 -3.72
N GLN A 63 15.92 -0.42 -4.87
CA GLN A 63 16.67 0.47 -5.77
C GLN A 63 15.81 1.60 -6.35
N LEU A 64 14.51 1.41 -6.46
CA LEU A 64 13.55 2.40 -6.93
C LEU A 64 13.04 3.32 -5.80
N GLY A 65 13.46 3.09 -4.55
CA GLY A 65 13.06 3.91 -3.41
C GLY A 65 11.67 3.61 -2.86
N MET A 66 11.13 2.41 -3.14
CA MET A 66 9.89 1.93 -2.51
C MET A 66 10.14 1.61 -1.03
N ASN A 67 9.11 1.79 -0.20
CA ASN A 67 9.18 1.55 1.24
C ASN A 67 8.07 0.63 1.76
N ALA A 68 7.21 0.10 0.88
CA ALA A 68 6.20 -0.89 1.24
C ALA A 68 5.90 -1.86 0.08
N ILE A 69 5.54 -3.10 0.43
CA ILE A 69 5.05 -4.15 -0.47
C ILE A 69 3.64 -4.53 -0.04
N ILE A 70 2.72 -4.57 -1.00
CA ILE A 70 1.36 -5.08 -0.80
C ILE A 70 1.29 -6.45 -1.48
N LEU A 71 1.49 -7.51 -0.69
CA LEU A 71 1.59 -8.89 -1.17
C LEU A 71 0.25 -9.60 -1.08
N GLN A 72 -0.24 -10.13 -2.20
CA GLN A 72 -1.44 -10.96 -2.20
C GLN A 72 -1.15 -12.33 -1.59
N VAL A 73 -1.64 -12.56 -0.37
CA VAL A 73 -1.41 -13.79 0.40
C VAL A 73 -2.62 -14.72 0.40
N ARG A 74 -3.79 -14.20 0.01
CA ARG A 74 -5.05 -14.94 -0.08
C ARG A 74 -5.84 -14.51 -1.32
N PRO A 75 -5.58 -15.11 -2.49
CA PRO A 75 -6.26 -14.72 -3.74
C PRO A 75 -7.68 -15.27 -3.89
N ALA A 76 -7.99 -16.46 -3.36
CA ALA A 76 -9.25 -17.14 -3.59
C ALA A 76 -9.53 -18.27 -2.56
N ALA A 77 -9.80 -17.95 -1.30
CA ALA A 77 -9.99 -18.89 -0.20
C ALA A 77 -8.88 -19.97 -0.13
N ASP A 78 -7.68 -19.58 -0.48
CA ASP A 78 -6.45 -20.37 -0.48
C ASP A 78 -5.27 -19.52 -0.01
N ALA A 79 -4.22 -20.14 0.51
CA ALA A 79 -3.17 -19.43 1.23
C ALA A 79 -1.78 -19.54 0.57
N PHE A 80 -1.01 -18.46 0.64
CA PHE A 80 0.44 -18.41 0.36
C PHE A 80 1.26 -18.41 1.65
N TYR A 81 0.73 -19.03 2.70
CA TYR A 81 1.34 -19.19 4.02
C TYR A 81 0.79 -20.47 4.66
N ARG A 82 1.46 -20.98 5.68
CA ARG A 82 0.93 -22.10 6.43
C ARG A 82 -0.36 -21.69 7.14
N SER A 83 -1.48 -22.28 6.77
CA SER A 83 -2.79 -22.05 7.39
C SER A 83 -3.41 -23.38 7.81
N GLU A 84 -4.11 -23.35 8.93
CA GLU A 84 -4.96 -24.48 9.36
C GLU A 84 -6.42 -24.28 8.90
N LEU A 85 -6.75 -23.08 8.35
CA LEU A 85 -8.10 -22.71 7.92
C LEU A 85 -8.31 -22.87 6.42
N GLU A 86 -7.25 -22.70 5.63
CA GLU A 86 -7.33 -22.68 4.17
C GLU A 86 -6.18 -23.48 3.55
N PRO A 87 -6.42 -24.19 2.43
CA PRO A 87 -5.38 -24.98 1.78
C PRO A 87 -4.33 -24.09 1.08
N TRP A 88 -3.15 -24.67 0.84
CA TRP A 88 -2.13 -24.04 0.01
C TRP A 88 -2.65 -23.71 -1.40
N SER A 89 -2.33 -22.52 -1.86
CA SER A 89 -2.73 -22.07 -3.20
C SER A 89 -2.07 -22.88 -4.30
N ARG A 90 -2.86 -23.25 -5.31
CA ARG A 90 -2.35 -23.89 -6.54
C ARG A 90 -1.36 -23.05 -7.31
N TYR A 91 -1.45 -21.72 -7.18
CA TYR A 91 -0.53 -20.80 -7.85
C TYR A 91 0.90 -20.87 -7.29
N LEU A 92 1.07 -21.43 -6.09
CA LEU A 92 2.38 -21.61 -5.49
C LEU A 92 3.10 -22.86 -6.05
N THR A 93 2.46 -24.02 -5.94
CA THR A 93 3.10 -25.32 -6.25
C THR A 93 2.55 -26.00 -7.50
N GLY A 94 1.52 -25.46 -8.14
CA GLY A 94 0.81 -26.07 -9.26
C GLY A 94 -0.25 -27.10 -8.85
N THR A 95 -0.29 -27.48 -7.57
CA THR A 95 -1.26 -28.43 -7.04
C THR A 95 -1.97 -27.81 -5.82
N PRO A 96 -3.32 -27.71 -5.83
CA PRO A 96 -4.06 -27.22 -4.69
C PRO A 96 -3.76 -28.03 -3.42
N GLY A 97 -3.61 -27.38 -2.27
CA GLY A 97 -3.34 -28.00 -0.97
C GLY A 97 -1.92 -28.50 -0.75
N ARG A 98 -1.03 -28.41 -1.77
CA ARG A 98 0.35 -28.89 -1.63
C ARG A 98 1.26 -27.78 -1.12
N ALA A 99 1.94 -28.03 0.01
CA ALA A 99 3.00 -27.15 0.54
C ALA A 99 4.25 -27.13 -0.38
N PRO A 100 5.08 -26.08 -0.32
CA PRO A 100 6.39 -26.04 -0.98
C PRO A 100 7.32 -27.17 -0.48
N LYS A 101 8.18 -27.70 -1.37
CA LYS A 101 9.17 -28.72 -1.01
C LYS A 101 10.54 -28.39 -1.60
N PRO A 102 11.62 -28.23 -0.79
CA PRO A 102 11.62 -28.23 0.69
C PRO A 102 10.66 -27.22 1.29
N PHE A 103 10.11 -27.52 2.47
CA PHE A 103 9.16 -26.63 3.14
C PHE A 103 9.80 -25.31 3.50
N TYR A 104 9.06 -24.22 3.28
CA TYR A 104 9.26 -22.91 3.85
C TYR A 104 7.91 -22.19 3.92
N ASP A 105 7.78 -21.19 4.77
CA ASP A 105 6.59 -20.34 4.80
C ASP A 105 6.83 -19.10 3.93
N PRO A 106 6.11 -18.95 2.79
CA PRO A 106 6.29 -17.81 1.90
C PRO A 106 6.02 -16.48 2.56
N LEU A 107 4.96 -16.35 3.38
CA LEU A 107 4.63 -15.06 4.01
C LEU A 107 5.69 -14.66 5.02
N GLU A 108 6.18 -15.57 5.85
CA GLU A 108 7.26 -15.31 6.79
C GLU A 108 8.53 -14.85 6.06
N PHE A 109 8.89 -15.55 4.98
CA PHE A 109 10.06 -15.19 4.17
C PHE A 109 9.94 -13.79 3.53
N TRP A 110 8.76 -13.44 2.99
CA TRP A 110 8.50 -12.11 2.45
C TRP A 110 8.61 -11.03 3.53
N ILE A 111 8.03 -11.25 4.71
CA ILE A 111 8.09 -10.32 5.85
C ILE A 111 9.55 -10.06 6.24
N GLU A 112 10.33 -11.12 6.47
CA GLU A 112 11.74 -10.99 6.84
C GLU A 112 12.55 -10.22 5.80
N GLU A 113 12.40 -10.56 4.53
CA GLU A 113 13.13 -9.93 3.45
C GLU A 113 12.72 -8.46 3.20
N CYS A 114 11.42 -8.12 3.41
CA CYS A 114 10.96 -6.74 3.43
C CYS A 114 11.58 -5.96 4.59
N HIS A 115 11.49 -6.49 5.80
CA HIS A 115 12.00 -5.83 7.00
C HIS A 115 13.54 -5.65 6.98
N LYS A 116 14.30 -6.60 6.42
CA LYS A 116 15.75 -6.43 6.19
C LYS A 116 16.08 -5.22 5.33
N ARG A 117 15.21 -4.85 4.39
CA ARG A 117 15.36 -3.69 3.48
C ARG A 117 14.69 -2.42 3.98
N GLY A 118 14.04 -2.45 5.14
CA GLY A 118 13.32 -1.29 5.68
C GLY A 118 11.96 -1.03 5.02
N MET A 119 11.38 -2.04 4.38
CA MET A 119 10.05 -1.97 3.78
C MET A 119 9.00 -2.56 4.71
N GLU A 120 7.80 -2.01 4.70
CA GLU A 120 6.61 -2.64 5.27
C GLU A 120 6.11 -3.77 4.37
N LEU A 121 5.46 -4.78 4.97
CA LEU A 121 4.68 -5.79 4.27
C LEU A 121 3.21 -5.70 4.67
N HIS A 122 2.37 -5.38 3.69
CA HIS A 122 0.92 -5.37 3.81
C HIS A 122 0.37 -6.67 3.22
N ALA A 123 -0.25 -7.49 4.06
CA ALA A 123 -0.85 -8.75 3.62
C ALA A 123 -2.19 -8.48 2.92
N TRP A 124 -2.23 -8.69 1.61
CA TRP A 124 -3.41 -8.45 0.80
C TRP A 124 -4.24 -9.73 0.66
N LEU A 125 -5.52 -9.63 1.04
CA LEU A 125 -6.53 -10.67 0.93
C LEU A 125 -7.69 -10.21 0.05
N ASN A 126 -8.26 -11.14 -0.72
CA ASN A 126 -9.59 -10.96 -1.27
C ASN A 126 -10.61 -11.63 -0.32
N PRO A 127 -11.60 -10.88 0.24
CA PRO A 127 -12.45 -11.43 1.30
C PRO A 127 -13.42 -12.51 0.81
N TYR A 128 -14.00 -12.34 -0.38
CA TYR A 128 -15.15 -13.17 -0.78
C TYR A 128 -14.92 -14.11 -1.95
N ARG A 129 -13.80 -13.98 -2.68
CA ARG A 129 -13.52 -14.89 -3.79
C ARG A 129 -13.13 -16.27 -3.28
N VAL A 130 -13.83 -17.31 -3.79
CA VAL A 130 -13.61 -18.70 -3.45
C VAL A 130 -12.87 -19.44 -4.57
N ALA A 131 -13.21 -19.16 -5.84
CA ALA A 131 -12.51 -19.71 -6.99
C ALA A 131 -12.55 -18.75 -8.19
N GLN A 132 -11.46 -18.74 -8.97
CA GLN A 132 -11.35 -17.94 -10.19
C GLN A 132 -12.16 -18.50 -11.37
N LYS A 133 -12.39 -19.81 -11.34
CA LYS A 133 -13.26 -20.50 -12.30
C LYS A 133 -14.09 -21.53 -11.56
N PHE A 134 -15.36 -21.64 -11.94
CA PHE A 134 -16.31 -22.58 -11.32
C PHE A 134 -15.81 -24.03 -11.29
N ASN A 135 -15.14 -24.48 -12.33
CA ASN A 135 -14.66 -25.85 -12.49
C ASN A 135 -13.14 -26.00 -12.30
N GLU A 136 -12.46 -25.04 -11.64
CA GLU A 136 -11.05 -25.22 -11.36
C GLU A 136 -10.82 -26.25 -10.23
N PRO A 137 -9.68 -26.97 -10.27
CA PRO A 137 -9.35 -27.91 -9.20
C PRO A 137 -9.17 -27.19 -7.87
N LEU A 138 -9.87 -27.68 -6.85
CA LEU A 138 -9.75 -27.27 -5.45
C LEU A 138 -9.10 -28.38 -4.63
N ALA A 139 -8.47 -28.03 -3.50
CA ALA A 139 -7.96 -29.00 -2.55
C ALA A 139 -9.09 -29.79 -1.86
N ALA A 140 -8.85 -31.03 -1.46
CA ALA A 140 -9.88 -31.86 -0.81
C ALA A 140 -10.43 -31.25 0.51
N ASN A 141 -9.59 -30.48 1.22
CA ASN A 141 -9.95 -29.75 2.43
C ASN A 141 -10.30 -28.28 2.15
N HIS A 142 -10.82 -27.97 0.95
CA HIS A 142 -11.21 -26.60 0.64
C HIS A 142 -12.60 -26.33 1.22
N ILE A 143 -12.79 -25.14 1.80
CA ILE A 143 -14.02 -24.69 2.46
C ILE A 143 -15.28 -24.88 1.59
N ALA A 144 -15.16 -24.84 0.27
CA ALA A 144 -16.28 -25.07 -0.65
C ALA A 144 -16.83 -26.51 -0.61
N PHE A 145 -16.05 -27.47 -0.11
CA PHE A 145 -16.52 -28.85 0.10
C PHE A 145 -17.03 -29.06 1.51
N GLU A 146 -16.48 -28.34 2.49
CA GLU A 146 -16.91 -28.44 3.90
C GLU A 146 -18.21 -27.67 4.12
N HIS A 147 -18.37 -26.52 3.46
CA HIS A 147 -19.53 -25.62 3.58
C HIS A 147 -20.05 -25.17 2.22
N PRO A 148 -20.59 -26.08 1.39
CA PRO A 148 -21.12 -25.72 0.08
C PRO A 148 -22.29 -24.73 0.15
N GLU A 149 -23.01 -24.69 1.26
CA GLU A 149 -24.11 -23.75 1.53
C GLU A 149 -23.65 -22.29 1.70
N TRP A 150 -22.35 -22.06 1.90
CA TRP A 150 -21.77 -20.71 1.97
C TRP A 150 -21.39 -20.16 0.61
N ILE A 151 -21.45 -20.98 -0.46
CA ILE A 151 -20.83 -20.69 -1.74
C ILE A 151 -21.89 -20.37 -2.78
N LEU A 152 -21.71 -19.23 -3.43
CA LEU A 152 -22.54 -18.78 -4.54
C LEU A 152 -21.73 -18.81 -5.84
N LYS A 153 -22.36 -19.35 -6.90
CA LYS A 153 -21.86 -19.25 -8.25
C LYS A 153 -22.38 -17.98 -8.88
N TYR A 154 -21.47 -17.13 -9.37
CA TYR A 154 -21.84 -15.92 -10.12
C TYR A 154 -20.97 -15.78 -11.36
N GLY A 155 -21.60 -15.82 -12.52
CA GLY A 155 -20.89 -16.00 -13.78
C GLY A 155 -20.06 -17.30 -13.79
N ASN A 156 -18.79 -17.18 -14.09
CA ASN A 156 -17.85 -18.32 -14.12
C ASN A 156 -16.96 -18.42 -12.86
N LYS A 157 -17.39 -17.86 -11.73
CA LYS A 157 -16.59 -17.86 -10.49
C LYS A 157 -17.40 -18.34 -9.30
N LEU A 158 -16.70 -18.66 -8.22
CA LEU A 158 -17.30 -18.95 -6.93
C LEU A 158 -16.96 -17.85 -5.92
N TYR A 159 -17.94 -17.53 -5.10
CA TYR A 159 -17.84 -16.50 -4.06
C TYR A 159 -18.46 -17.01 -2.77
N PHE A 160 -17.96 -16.56 -1.63
CA PHE A 160 -18.72 -16.60 -0.40
C PHE A 160 -19.96 -15.72 -0.51
N ASP A 161 -21.03 -16.11 0.16
CA ASP A 161 -22.22 -15.27 0.32
C ASP A 161 -21.96 -14.22 1.43
N PRO A 162 -21.85 -12.91 1.10
CA PRO A 162 -21.60 -11.89 2.11
C PRO A 162 -22.77 -11.69 3.08
N GLY A 163 -23.98 -12.19 2.71
CA GLY A 163 -25.16 -12.13 3.53
C GLY A 163 -25.12 -13.05 4.73
N LEU A 164 -24.29 -14.09 4.70
CA LEU A 164 -24.20 -15.09 5.78
C LEU A 164 -23.29 -14.61 6.91
N PRO A 165 -23.73 -14.63 8.18
CA PRO A 165 -22.87 -14.38 9.33
C PRO A 165 -21.67 -15.33 9.39
N GLU A 166 -21.85 -16.59 9.01
CA GLU A 166 -20.83 -17.64 9.01
C GLU A 166 -19.64 -17.28 8.11
N THR A 167 -19.89 -16.75 6.92
CA THR A 167 -18.82 -16.36 5.98
C THR A 167 -18.05 -15.14 6.49
N ARG A 168 -18.71 -14.17 7.12
CA ARG A 168 -18.05 -13.03 7.77
C ARG A 168 -17.17 -13.47 8.95
N ASN A 169 -17.67 -14.39 9.76
CA ASN A 169 -16.92 -14.98 10.87
C ASN A 169 -15.69 -15.73 10.36
N PHE A 170 -15.83 -16.51 9.30
CA PHE A 170 -14.71 -17.26 8.70
C PHE A 170 -13.61 -16.33 8.17
N VAL A 171 -13.97 -15.30 7.38
CA VAL A 171 -13.00 -14.31 6.87
C VAL A 171 -12.31 -13.59 8.03
N THR A 172 -13.06 -13.24 9.09
CA THR A 172 -12.49 -12.61 10.29
C THR A 172 -11.51 -13.56 11.01
N ALA A 173 -11.83 -14.85 11.10
CA ALA A 173 -10.94 -15.86 11.67
C ALA A 173 -9.63 -15.99 10.86
N VAL A 174 -9.70 -15.98 9.53
CA VAL A 174 -8.52 -15.99 8.64
C VAL A 174 -7.61 -14.76 8.89
N VAL A 175 -8.19 -13.57 8.99
CA VAL A 175 -7.42 -12.36 9.29
C VAL A 175 -6.82 -12.42 10.68
N LYS A 176 -7.58 -12.87 11.69
CA LYS A 176 -7.10 -13.07 13.06
C LYS A 176 -5.89 -14.01 13.10
N ASP A 177 -5.94 -15.12 12.37
CA ASP A 177 -4.84 -16.09 12.27
C ASP A 177 -3.57 -15.44 11.72
N ILE A 178 -3.66 -14.67 10.62
CA ILE A 178 -2.52 -13.94 10.04
C ILE A 178 -1.96 -12.94 11.04
N VAL A 179 -2.80 -12.08 11.62
CA VAL A 179 -2.35 -11.03 12.54
C VAL A 179 -1.72 -11.62 13.80
N THR A 180 -2.23 -12.75 14.29
CA THR A 180 -1.70 -13.43 15.49
C THR A 180 -0.30 -13.98 15.22
N ARG A 181 -0.14 -14.72 14.14
CA ARG A 181 1.07 -15.51 13.89
C ARG A 181 2.19 -14.78 13.16
N TYR A 182 1.82 -13.84 12.28
CA TYR A 182 2.80 -13.17 11.44
C TYR A 182 3.06 -11.72 11.88
N ASN A 183 4.27 -11.27 11.59
CA ASN A 183 4.72 -9.91 11.89
C ASN A 183 4.43 -8.93 10.74
N VAL A 184 3.21 -8.99 10.21
CA VAL A 184 2.75 -8.07 9.15
C VAL A 184 2.63 -6.63 9.68
N ASP A 185 2.78 -5.66 8.79
CA ASP A 185 2.63 -4.24 9.10
C ASP A 185 1.20 -3.75 8.84
N ALA A 186 0.49 -4.42 7.92
CA ALA A 186 -0.91 -4.13 7.62
C ALA A 186 -1.65 -5.36 7.08
N ILE A 187 -2.97 -5.35 7.25
CA ILE A 187 -3.93 -6.12 6.46
C ILE A 187 -4.46 -5.19 5.36
N HIS A 188 -4.58 -5.70 4.14
CA HIS A 188 -5.03 -4.94 2.99
C HIS A 188 -6.08 -5.71 2.19
N PHE A 189 -7.21 -5.06 1.87
CA PHE A 189 -8.22 -5.58 0.97
C PHE A 189 -8.25 -4.79 -0.34
N ASP A 190 -8.62 -5.46 -1.43
CA ASP A 190 -8.84 -4.84 -2.73
C ASP A 190 -10.28 -4.29 -2.88
N ASP A 191 -10.76 -4.13 -4.12
CA ASP A 191 -12.08 -3.60 -4.47
C ASP A 191 -13.14 -4.70 -4.67
N TYR A 192 -12.80 -5.97 -4.46
CA TYR A 192 -13.72 -7.08 -4.71
C TYR A 192 -14.49 -7.48 -3.45
N PHE A 193 -15.42 -6.62 -3.01
CA PHE A 193 -16.40 -6.96 -1.99
C PHE A 193 -17.53 -7.77 -2.63
N TYR A 194 -18.66 -7.19 -3.02
CA TYR A 194 -19.48 -7.85 -4.01
C TYR A 194 -18.76 -7.85 -5.37
N PRO A 195 -18.98 -8.89 -6.21
CA PRO A 195 -18.33 -8.93 -7.52
C PRO A 195 -18.86 -7.82 -8.46
N TYR A 196 -18.04 -7.45 -9.45
CA TYR A 196 -18.47 -6.56 -10.51
C TYR A 196 -19.75 -7.09 -11.16
N PRO A 197 -20.74 -6.21 -11.46
CA PRO A 197 -22.05 -6.63 -11.92
C PRO A 197 -21.99 -7.34 -13.27
N LEU A 198 -22.79 -8.39 -13.40
CA LEU A 198 -23.09 -9.06 -14.66
C LEU A 198 -24.50 -8.69 -15.10
N LYS A 199 -25.02 -9.35 -16.14
CA LYS A 199 -26.43 -9.17 -16.56
C LYS A 199 -27.42 -9.72 -15.55
N GLU A 200 -27.08 -10.85 -14.89
CA GLU A 200 -27.83 -11.42 -13.79
C GLU A 200 -27.51 -10.71 -12.47
N ASP A 201 -28.46 -10.65 -11.54
CA ASP A 201 -28.21 -10.18 -10.18
C ASP A 201 -27.38 -11.21 -9.40
N PHE A 202 -26.68 -10.75 -8.36
CA PHE A 202 -25.94 -11.64 -7.48
C PHE A 202 -26.93 -12.53 -6.73
N PRO A 203 -26.72 -13.88 -6.66
CA PRO A 203 -27.74 -14.84 -6.26
C PRO A 203 -27.87 -15.00 -4.73
N ASP A 204 -27.94 -13.90 -3.98
CA ASP A 204 -28.03 -13.82 -2.52
C ASP A 204 -29.49 -13.75 -1.99
N THR A 205 -30.47 -14.18 -2.77
CA THR A 205 -31.89 -14.09 -2.40
C THR A 205 -32.22 -14.95 -1.18
N VAL A 206 -31.58 -16.11 -1.03
CA VAL A 206 -31.81 -17.03 0.11
C VAL A 206 -31.29 -16.42 1.40
N SER A 207 -30.06 -15.88 1.39
CA SER A 207 -29.48 -15.20 2.56
C SER A 207 -30.23 -13.91 2.90
N PHE A 208 -30.68 -13.14 1.89
CA PHE A 208 -31.55 -11.99 2.11
C PHE A 208 -32.86 -12.40 2.82
N ALA A 209 -33.55 -13.43 2.35
CA ALA A 209 -34.79 -13.89 2.98
C ALA A 209 -34.59 -14.32 4.44
N LYS A 210 -33.44 -14.94 4.75
CA LYS A 210 -33.11 -15.45 6.10
C LYS A 210 -32.57 -14.37 7.04
N TYR A 211 -31.79 -13.41 6.51
CA TYR A 211 -31.02 -12.45 7.30
C TYR A 211 -31.23 -10.99 6.83
N ASN A 212 -32.47 -10.63 6.45
CA ASN A 212 -32.77 -9.27 5.94
C ASN A 212 -32.64 -8.15 6.97
N ARG A 213 -32.57 -8.48 8.27
CA ARG A 213 -32.46 -7.50 9.36
C ARG A 213 -33.47 -6.34 9.30
N GLY A 214 -34.66 -6.59 8.75
CA GLY A 214 -35.71 -5.60 8.61
C GLY A 214 -35.68 -4.79 7.31
N PHE A 215 -34.70 -5.01 6.43
CA PHE A 215 -34.70 -4.38 5.10
C PHE A 215 -35.82 -4.97 4.22
N ALA A 216 -36.59 -4.09 3.59
CA ALA A 216 -37.52 -4.47 2.53
C ALA A 216 -36.75 -4.84 1.25
N ILE A 217 -37.39 -5.58 0.35
CA ILE A 217 -36.74 -6.06 -0.90
C ILE A 217 -36.24 -4.90 -1.78
N GLU A 218 -36.92 -3.77 -1.77
CA GLU A 218 -36.58 -2.55 -2.49
C GLU A 218 -35.25 -1.95 -1.97
N ASN A 219 -34.90 -2.23 -0.72
CA ASN A 219 -33.71 -1.77 -0.04
C ASN A 219 -32.60 -2.84 0.04
N LYS A 220 -32.66 -3.88 -0.82
CA LYS A 220 -31.68 -4.97 -0.86
C LYS A 220 -30.25 -4.45 -1.10
N ALA A 221 -30.08 -3.36 -1.82
CA ALA A 221 -28.79 -2.72 -2.03
C ALA A 221 -28.19 -2.18 -0.71
N ASP A 222 -28.99 -1.60 0.17
CA ASP A 222 -28.56 -1.14 1.49
C ASP A 222 -28.17 -2.32 2.40
N TRP A 223 -28.96 -3.40 2.36
CA TRP A 223 -28.61 -4.64 3.05
C TRP A 223 -27.29 -5.24 2.58
N ARG A 224 -26.98 -5.19 1.28
CA ARG A 224 -25.68 -5.62 0.74
C ARG A 224 -24.55 -4.76 1.27
N ARG A 225 -24.71 -3.44 1.32
CA ARG A 225 -23.73 -2.52 1.91
C ARG A 225 -23.52 -2.81 3.39
N GLU A 226 -24.61 -3.00 4.14
CA GLU A 226 -24.51 -3.32 5.57
C GLU A 226 -23.80 -4.66 5.82
N ASN A 227 -23.94 -5.67 4.93
CA ASN A 227 -23.18 -6.92 5.06
C ASN A 227 -21.67 -6.67 5.00
N VAL A 228 -21.23 -5.76 4.11
CA VAL A 228 -19.82 -5.41 3.99
C VAL A 228 -19.39 -4.54 5.16
N ASP A 229 -20.20 -3.57 5.58
CA ASP A 229 -19.93 -2.71 6.73
C ASP A 229 -19.67 -3.53 7.99
N ILE A 230 -20.54 -4.51 8.28
CA ILE A 230 -20.39 -5.43 9.42
C ILE A 230 -19.04 -6.17 9.34
N LEU A 231 -18.66 -6.68 8.16
CA LEU A 231 -17.37 -7.35 8.03
C LEU A 231 -16.20 -6.40 8.31
N ILE A 232 -16.24 -5.17 7.76
CA ILE A 232 -15.15 -4.19 7.95
C ILE A 232 -14.99 -3.80 9.42
N GLU A 233 -16.10 -3.56 10.12
CA GLU A 233 -16.10 -3.30 11.56
C GLU A 233 -15.52 -4.47 12.35
N MET A 234 -16.01 -5.69 12.13
CA MET A 234 -15.50 -6.92 12.78
C MET A 234 -13.99 -7.10 12.56
N LEU A 235 -13.51 -6.81 11.36
CA LEU A 235 -12.09 -6.92 11.02
C LEU A 235 -11.26 -5.87 11.75
N ASN A 236 -11.71 -4.61 11.77
CA ASN A 236 -11.04 -3.56 12.54
C ASN A 236 -10.88 -3.97 14.00
N ASP A 237 -11.99 -4.34 14.65
CA ASP A 237 -12.01 -4.70 16.05
C ASP A 237 -11.09 -5.89 16.33
N THR A 238 -11.13 -6.90 15.47
CA THR A 238 -10.27 -8.09 15.58
C THR A 238 -8.80 -7.73 15.43
N ILE A 239 -8.43 -6.95 14.42
CA ILE A 239 -7.03 -6.55 14.18
C ILE A 239 -6.52 -5.73 15.37
N LYS A 240 -7.28 -4.74 15.83
CA LYS A 240 -6.87 -3.85 16.92
C LYS A 240 -6.82 -4.58 18.28
N ALA A 241 -7.70 -5.53 18.53
CA ALA A 241 -7.67 -6.36 19.72
C ALA A 241 -6.44 -7.29 19.77
N VAL A 242 -5.98 -7.82 18.62
CA VAL A 242 -4.84 -8.74 18.55
C VAL A 242 -3.50 -8.00 18.53
N LYS A 243 -3.36 -7.01 17.63
CA LYS A 243 -2.14 -6.20 17.48
C LYS A 243 -2.52 -4.77 17.06
N PRO A 244 -2.68 -3.83 18.01
CA PRO A 244 -3.13 -2.45 17.74
C PRO A 244 -2.31 -1.73 16.66
N ARG A 245 -1.01 -2.04 16.55
CA ARG A 245 -0.09 -1.43 15.58
C ARG A 245 -0.31 -1.87 14.13
N VAL A 246 -1.01 -2.99 13.90
CA VAL A 246 -1.27 -3.48 12.54
C VAL A 246 -2.31 -2.59 11.89
N LYS A 247 -1.95 -2.01 10.76
CA LYS A 247 -2.80 -1.12 9.98
C LYS A 247 -3.86 -1.93 9.24
N PHE A 248 -5.04 -1.37 9.05
CA PHE A 248 -6.06 -1.93 8.17
C PHE A 248 -6.34 -0.98 7.03
N GLY A 249 -6.12 -1.42 5.80
CA GLY A 249 -6.28 -0.59 4.62
C GLY A 249 -7.03 -1.26 3.49
N ILE A 250 -7.60 -0.42 2.62
CA ILE A 250 -8.42 -0.88 1.50
C ILE A 250 -8.03 -0.11 0.25
N SER A 251 -7.92 -0.81 -0.89
CA SER A 251 -7.78 -0.21 -2.21
C SER A 251 -9.08 -0.35 -3.00
N PRO A 252 -10.03 0.57 -2.81
CA PRO A 252 -11.32 0.53 -3.47
C PRO A 252 -11.21 0.92 -4.95
N PHE A 253 -12.27 0.68 -5.72
CA PHE A 253 -12.42 1.25 -7.06
C PHE A 253 -12.24 2.78 -7.03
N GLY A 254 -11.75 3.36 -8.12
CA GLY A 254 -11.34 4.77 -8.15
C GLY A 254 -12.45 5.82 -8.00
N VAL A 255 -13.72 5.42 -8.04
CA VAL A 255 -14.89 6.31 -7.88
C VAL A 255 -15.82 5.77 -6.81
N TRP A 256 -16.10 6.59 -5.78
CA TRP A 256 -17.10 6.23 -4.75
C TRP A 256 -18.50 6.30 -5.31
N ARG A 257 -18.93 7.46 -5.76
CA ARG A 257 -20.21 7.75 -6.48
C ARG A 257 -20.02 8.92 -7.44
N ASN A 258 -20.86 9.02 -8.47
CA ASN A 258 -20.93 10.22 -9.29
C ASN A 258 -21.76 11.31 -8.57
N SER A 259 -21.44 12.57 -8.80
CA SER A 259 -22.21 13.70 -8.24
C SER A 259 -23.64 13.80 -8.79
N SER A 260 -23.93 13.16 -9.93
CA SER A 260 -25.30 13.01 -10.45
C SER A 260 -26.19 12.11 -9.59
N ASP A 261 -25.58 11.17 -8.84
CA ASP A 261 -26.28 10.15 -8.06
C ASP A 261 -26.31 10.49 -6.55
N ASP A 262 -25.31 11.25 -6.07
CA ASP A 262 -25.20 11.76 -4.71
C ASP A 262 -24.40 13.08 -4.72
N PRO A 263 -24.92 14.17 -4.12
CA PRO A 263 -24.21 15.47 -4.08
C PRO A 263 -22.82 15.42 -3.44
N ARG A 264 -22.52 14.42 -2.59
CA ARG A 264 -21.18 14.17 -2.04
C ARG A 264 -20.25 13.49 -3.03
N GLY A 265 -20.78 12.94 -4.13
CA GLY A 265 -20.02 12.23 -5.15
C GLY A 265 -19.01 13.09 -5.89
N SER A 266 -18.13 12.46 -6.64
CA SER A 266 -17.18 13.16 -7.51
C SER A 266 -17.84 13.62 -8.81
N ASP A 267 -17.32 14.69 -9.43
CA ASP A 267 -17.76 15.14 -10.76
C ASP A 267 -17.24 14.18 -11.85
N SER A 268 -17.71 12.95 -11.75
CA SER A 268 -17.37 11.83 -12.64
C SER A 268 -18.60 11.30 -13.35
N LYS A 269 -18.35 10.51 -14.41
CA LYS A 269 -19.36 9.77 -15.17
C LYS A 269 -18.93 8.30 -15.26
N ALA A 270 -18.68 7.69 -14.10
CA ALA A 270 -18.27 6.30 -14.02
C ALA A 270 -19.47 5.37 -14.19
N GLY A 271 -19.31 4.31 -14.98
CA GLY A 271 -20.34 3.27 -15.13
C GLY A 271 -20.37 2.27 -13.97
N THR A 272 -19.32 2.24 -13.16
CA THR A 272 -19.22 1.43 -11.94
C THR A 272 -18.73 2.32 -10.81
N THR A 273 -19.31 2.16 -9.61
CA THR A 273 -18.93 2.90 -8.40
C THR A 273 -18.81 1.94 -7.22
N ASN A 274 -18.08 2.35 -6.19
CA ASN A 274 -17.98 1.55 -4.96
C ASN A 274 -19.34 1.33 -4.30
N TYR A 275 -20.09 2.43 -4.15
CA TYR A 275 -21.33 2.44 -3.39
C TYR A 275 -22.46 1.68 -4.09
N ASP A 276 -22.67 1.95 -5.40
CA ASP A 276 -23.87 1.47 -6.10
C ASP A 276 -23.72 0.04 -6.65
N GLN A 277 -22.56 -0.31 -7.20
CA GLN A 277 -22.37 -1.60 -7.87
C GLN A 277 -21.53 -2.59 -7.05
N LEU A 278 -20.58 -2.09 -6.25
CA LEU A 278 -19.72 -2.97 -5.43
C LEU A 278 -20.18 -3.06 -3.98
N TYR A 279 -21.24 -2.31 -3.63
CA TYR A 279 -21.86 -2.26 -2.29
C TYR A 279 -20.83 -2.00 -1.18
N ALA A 280 -19.88 -1.10 -1.44
CA ALA A 280 -18.77 -0.75 -0.56
C ALA A 280 -18.86 0.73 -0.19
N ASP A 281 -19.36 1.05 1.02
CA ASP A 281 -19.43 2.42 1.53
C ASP A 281 -18.13 2.83 2.21
N VAL A 282 -17.08 2.97 1.41
CA VAL A 282 -15.72 3.27 1.89
C VAL A 282 -15.61 4.63 2.59
N ILE A 283 -16.53 5.56 2.33
CA ILE A 283 -16.61 6.83 3.03
C ILE A 283 -17.07 6.60 4.47
N LYS A 284 -18.14 5.85 4.68
CA LYS A 284 -18.62 5.44 6.01
C LYS A 284 -17.50 4.78 6.82
N TRP A 285 -16.70 3.89 6.21
CA TRP A 285 -15.63 3.19 6.94
C TRP A 285 -14.54 4.14 7.43
N GLN A 286 -14.26 5.22 6.69
CA GLN A 286 -13.35 6.27 7.14
C GLN A 286 -13.98 7.14 8.23
N GLU A 287 -15.23 7.57 8.06
CA GLU A 287 -15.97 8.37 9.05
C GLU A 287 -16.06 7.67 10.40
N MET A 288 -16.33 6.36 10.38
CA MET A 288 -16.41 5.51 11.58
C MET A 288 -15.03 5.14 12.15
N GLY A 289 -13.94 5.41 11.39
CA GLY A 289 -12.59 5.06 11.82
C GLY A 289 -12.28 3.57 11.79
N TRP A 290 -13.04 2.77 11.03
CA TRP A 290 -12.83 1.32 10.90
C TRP A 290 -11.63 0.94 10.04
N ILE A 291 -11.07 1.88 9.29
CA ILE A 291 -9.89 1.68 8.46
C ILE A 291 -8.82 2.74 8.73
N ASP A 292 -7.56 2.37 8.56
CA ASP A 292 -6.43 3.27 8.80
C ASP A 292 -6.00 4.03 7.55
N TYR A 293 -6.19 3.42 6.37
CA TYR A 293 -5.90 4.09 5.10
C TYR A 293 -6.79 3.63 3.96
N LEU A 294 -7.02 4.53 3.01
CA LEU A 294 -7.54 4.20 1.68
C LEU A 294 -6.48 4.38 0.62
N LEU A 295 -6.59 3.56 -0.43
CA LEU A 295 -5.72 3.54 -1.57
C LEU A 295 -6.54 3.37 -2.86
N PRO A 296 -7.44 4.33 -3.21
CA PRO A 296 -8.32 4.21 -4.37
C PRO A 296 -7.55 4.01 -5.67
N GLN A 297 -8.02 3.10 -6.51
CA GLN A 297 -7.41 2.67 -7.76
C GLN A 297 -7.77 3.65 -8.90
N ILE A 298 -7.11 4.81 -8.95
CA ILE A 298 -7.36 5.82 -9.99
C ILE A 298 -6.50 5.48 -11.22
N TYR A 299 -6.93 4.51 -11.99
CA TYR A 299 -6.16 3.97 -13.13
C TYR A 299 -6.43 4.69 -14.45
N TRP A 300 -6.76 5.98 -14.42
CA TRP A 300 -6.97 6.82 -15.58
C TRP A 300 -5.88 7.91 -15.70
N GLN A 301 -5.80 8.54 -16.85
CA GLN A 301 -4.87 9.64 -17.08
C GLN A 301 -5.44 10.97 -16.57
N ILE A 302 -4.57 11.93 -16.37
CA ILE A 302 -4.96 13.34 -16.17
C ILE A 302 -5.67 13.82 -17.44
N GLY A 303 -6.82 14.48 -17.28
CA GLY A 303 -7.65 14.96 -18.38
C GLY A 303 -8.56 13.91 -19.00
N HIS A 304 -8.79 12.76 -18.35
CA HIS A 304 -9.76 11.78 -18.84
C HIS A 304 -11.19 12.34 -18.78
N PRO A 305 -11.97 12.34 -19.90
CA PRO A 305 -13.22 13.11 -19.99
C PRO A 305 -14.33 12.69 -19.02
N ALA A 306 -14.34 11.43 -18.57
CA ALA A 306 -15.37 10.90 -17.66
C ALA A 306 -14.87 10.70 -16.22
N VAL A 307 -13.58 10.45 -16.02
CA VAL A 307 -12.99 10.03 -14.74
C VAL A 307 -11.57 10.59 -14.62
N ASP A 308 -11.45 11.93 -14.65
CA ASP A 308 -10.15 12.62 -14.61
C ASP A 308 -9.38 12.29 -13.34
N PHE A 309 -8.13 11.85 -13.50
CA PHE A 309 -7.23 11.56 -12.39
C PHE A 309 -7.08 12.74 -11.41
N ALA A 310 -6.89 13.94 -11.94
CA ALA A 310 -6.65 15.12 -11.10
C ALA A 310 -7.89 15.52 -10.29
N MET A 311 -9.06 15.42 -10.89
CA MET A 311 -10.34 15.68 -10.24
C MET A 311 -10.59 14.64 -9.14
N LEU A 312 -10.45 13.35 -9.45
CA LEU A 312 -10.65 12.25 -8.49
C LEU A 312 -9.66 12.32 -7.33
N ALA A 313 -8.37 12.58 -7.59
CA ALA A 313 -7.37 12.73 -6.53
C ALA A 313 -7.73 13.86 -5.54
N LYS A 314 -8.18 15.01 -6.05
CA LYS A 314 -8.64 16.13 -5.23
C LYS A 314 -9.91 15.78 -4.44
N TRP A 315 -10.82 15.03 -5.05
CA TRP A 315 -12.04 14.58 -4.38
C TRP A 315 -11.72 13.63 -3.23
N TRP A 316 -10.87 12.63 -3.45
CA TRP A 316 -10.44 11.69 -2.41
C TRP A 316 -9.69 12.38 -1.27
N ALA A 317 -8.85 13.36 -1.58
CA ALA A 317 -8.14 14.14 -0.57
C ALA A 317 -9.08 14.87 0.40
N LYS A 318 -10.22 15.37 -0.10
CA LYS A 318 -11.25 16.04 0.73
C LYS A 318 -12.05 15.07 1.60
N HIS A 319 -12.08 13.79 1.24
CA HIS A 319 -12.88 12.75 1.90
C HIS A 319 -11.99 11.73 2.64
N ASN A 320 -10.88 12.18 3.24
CA ASN A 320 -9.98 11.31 4.00
C ASN A 320 -10.34 11.17 5.49
N TYR A 321 -11.22 12.03 6.00
CA TYR A 321 -11.71 12.02 7.39
C TYR A 321 -10.62 11.79 8.45
N GLY A 322 -9.43 12.39 8.23
CA GLY A 322 -8.28 12.26 9.12
C GLY A 322 -7.53 10.93 9.03
N ARG A 323 -7.86 10.07 8.06
CA ARG A 323 -7.13 8.83 7.77
C ARG A 323 -6.14 9.03 6.63
N ALA A 324 -5.17 8.12 6.52
CA ALA A 324 -4.19 8.23 5.44
C ALA A 324 -4.83 7.97 4.08
N MET A 325 -4.49 8.83 3.11
CA MET A 325 -4.92 8.69 1.72
C MET A 325 -3.69 8.49 0.83
N TYR A 326 -3.63 7.36 0.18
CA TYR A 326 -2.65 7.04 -0.87
C TYR A 326 -3.39 6.85 -2.19
N ILE A 327 -2.71 6.95 -3.33
CA ILE A 327 -3.37 6.79 -4.64
C ILE A 327 -2.76 5.63 -5.40
N GLY A 328 -3.63 4.73 -5.86
CA GLY A 328 -3.29 3.63 -6.76
C GLY A 328 -3.08 4.11 -8.19
N GLN A 329 -1.95 3.75 -8.78
CA GLN A 329 -1.56 4.15 -10.12
C GLN A 329 -1.25 2.93 -11.00
N ALA A 330 -1.36 3.10 -12.33
CA ALA A 330 -1.36 2.03 -13.32
C ALA A 330 -0.16 2.10 -14.30
N PRO A 331 1.09 1.88 -13.86
CA PRO A 331 2.24 1.89 -14.74
C PRO A 331 2.15 0.84 -15.87
N TYR A 332 1.34 -0.22 -15.70
CA TYR A 332 1.11 -1.22 -16.76
C TYR A 332 0.52 -0.64 -18.05
N LYS A 333 -0.08 0.55 -17.99
CA LYS A 333 -0.62 1.25 -19.16
C LYS A 333 0.45 1.93 -19.99
N ILE A 334 1.65 2.15 -19.45
CA ILE A 334 2.78 2.77 -20.16
C ILE A 334 3.28 1.81 -21.23
N LYS A 335 3.01 2.13 -22.49
CA LYS A 335 3.52 1.37 -23.66
C LYS A 335 3.49 2.24 -24.91
N ALA A 336 4.53 2.17 -25.74
CA ALA A 336 4.65 2.96 -26.98
C ALA A 336 3.48 2.76 -27.95
N THR A 337 2.82 1.59 -27.92
CA THR A 337 1.66 1.24 -28.75
C THR A 337 0.33 1.64 -28.13
N SER A 338 0.32 2.43 -27.04
CA SER A 338 -0.94 2.88 -26.42
C SER A 338 -1.72 3.78 -27.40
N LYS A 339 -3.01 3.50 -27.55
CA LYS A 339 -3.94 4.38 -28.31
C LYS A 339 -4.20 5.70 -27.59
N THR A 340 -4.03 5.75 -26.27
CA THR A 340 -4.14 6.94 -25.44
C THR A 340 -2.78 7.62 -25.38
N LYS A 341 -2.68 8.83 -25.90
CA LYS A 341 -1.42 9.60 -26.06
C LYS A 341 -0.62 9.70 -24.76
N GLU A 342 -1.30 9.93 -23.64
CA GLU A 342 -0.71 10.10 -22.33
C GLU A 342 0.07 8.86 -21.89
N TRP A 343 -0.45 7.67 -22.21
CA TRP A 343 0.18 6.39 -21.87
C TRP A 343 1.22 5.92 -22.89
N ALA A 344 1.34 6.61 -24.03
CA ALA A 344 2.39 6.32 -25.03
C ALA A 344 3.77 6.87 -24.64
N THR A 345 3.87 7.54 -23.48
CA THR A 345 5.09 8.14 -22.92
C THR A 345 5.24 7.75 -21.44
N PRO A 346 6.46 7.81 -20.87
CA PRO A 346 6.66 7.57 -19.45
C PRO A 346 6.21 8.75 -18.56
N GLY A 347 5.74 9.83 -19.19
CA GLY A 347 5.48 11.11 -18.52
C GLY A 347 4.24 11.11 -17.66
N GLU A 348 3.21 10.31 -17.98
CA GLU A 348 1.92 10.37 -17.30
C GLU A 348 2.00 10.05 -15.82
N VAL A 349 2.53 8.89 -15.44
CA VAL A 349 2.67 8.52 -14.01
C VAL A 349 3.58 9.50 -13.27
N SER A 350 4.63 10.00 -13.95
CA SER A 350 5.50 11.03 -13.37
C SER A 350 4.78 12.35 -13.11
N LYS A 351 3.86 12.76 -13.98
CA LYS A 351 2.99 13.96 -13.77
C LYS A 351 2.01 13.70 -12.63
N GLN A 352 1.41 12.52 -12.56
CA GLN A 352 0.52 12.11 -11.50
C GLN A 352 1.21 12.21 -10.13
N ILE A 353 2.41 11.64 -9.96
CA ILE A 353 3.17 11.74 -8.69
C ILE A 353 3.43 13.19 -8.31
N ARG A 354 3.87 14.05 -9.26
CA ARG A 354 4.09 15.48 -8.97
C ARG A 354 2.80 16.18 -8.55
N LEU A 355 1.70 15.89 -9.22
CA LEU A 355 0.39 16.44 -8.89
C LEU A 355 -0.03 16.02 -7.46
N LEU A 356 0.07 14.72 -7.13
CA LEU A 356 -0.30 14.22 -5.82
C LEU A 356 0.46 14.92 -4.68
N ARG A 357 1.75 15.23 -4.88
CA ARG A 357 2.57 15.97 -3.92
C ARG A 357 2.11 17.42 -3.69
N THR A 358 1.27 17.97 -4.56
CA THR A 358 0.69 19.32 -4.40
C THR A 358 -0.69 19.31 -3.75
N ILE A 359 -1.28 18.15 -3.55
CA ILE A 359 -2.63 18.00 -2.99
C ILE A 359 -2.51 17.65 -1.51
N SER A 360 -2.87 18.60 -0.64
CA SER A 360 -2.95 18.35 0.80
C SER A 360 -3.94 17.21 1.09
N GLY A 361 -3.59 16.30 2.00
CA GLY A 361 -4.40 15.14 2.35
C GLY A 361 -4.00 13.87 1.59
N ILE A 362 -3.13 13.93 0.57
CA ILE A 362 -2.55 12.76 -0.08
C ILE A 362 -1.10 12.61 0.37
N SER A 363 -0.73 11.43 0.83
CA SER A 363 0.57 11.18 1.42
C SER A 363 1.36 10.04 0.75
N GLY A 364 0.98 9.66 -0.47
CA GLY A 364 1.75 8.68 -1.23
C GLY A 364 1.02 7.98 -2.36
N SER A 365 1.70 6.97 -2.91
CA SER A 365 1.25 6.21 -4.07
C SER A 365 1.55 4.72 -3.93
N ALA A 366 0.73 3.89 -4.59
CA ALA A 366 1.05 2.50 -4.86
C ALA A 366 0.88 2.19 -6.35
N PHE A 367 1.66 1.23 -6.86
CA PHE A 367 1.72 0.92 -8.28
C PHE A 367 1.28 -0.51 -8.57
N PHE A 368 0.29 -0.69 -9.44
CA PHE A 368 -0.12 -1.99 -9.92
C PHE A 368 0.57 -2.31 -11.24
N SER A 369 1.49 -3.23 -11.30
CA SER A 369 2.02 -4.13 -10.29
C SER A 369 3.53 -4.35 -10.49
N SER A 370 4.15 -5.14 -9.62
CA SER A 370 5.59 -5.35 -9.52
C SER A 370 6.26 -5.79 -10.83
N LYS A 371 5.65 -6.68 -11.62
CA LYS A 371 6.23 -7.15 -12.90
C LYS A 371 6.52 -6.03 -13.90
N HIS A 372 5.81 -4.90 -13.79
CA HIS A 372 5.99 -3.75 -14.67
C HIS A 372 7.27 -2.97 -14.36
N PHE A 373 7.91 -3.27 -13.23
CA PHE A 373 9.23 -2.78 -12.84
C PHE A 373 10.39 -3.71 -13.20
N ASN A 374 10.13 -4.88 -13.80
CA ASN A 374 11.18 -5.75 -14.33
C ASN A 374 11.72 -5.23 -15.67
N ARG A 375 11.01 -4.30 -16.30
CA ARG A 375 11.37 -3.63 -17.55
C ARG A 375 11.28 -2.14 -17.34
N ASN A 376 12.28 -1.41 -17.78
CA ASN A 376 12.25 0.06 -17.69
C ASN A 376 11.29 0.65 -18.74
N LEU A 377 9.99 0.62 -18.43
CA LEU A 377 8.90 1.02 -19.32
C LEU A 377 9.12 2.45 -19.86
N LEU A 378 9.62 2.57 -21.08
CA LEU A 378 9.95 3.84 -21.74
C LEU A 378 10.79 4.80 -20.86
N GLY A 379 11.62 4.30 -19.93
CA GLY A 379 12.41 5.13 -19.00
C GLY A 379 11.68 5.56 -17.74
N PHE A 380 10.53 4.96 -17.40
CA PHE A 380 9.78 5.31 -16.19
C PHE A 380 10.56 5.01 -14.90
N GLN A 381 11.25 3.87 -14.83
CA GLN A 381 12.09 3.54 -13.67
C GLN A 381 13.22 4.55 -13.45
N ASP A 382 13.85 5.01 -14.54
CA ASP A 382 14.87 6.06 -14.46
C ASP A 382 14.27 7.37 -13.91
N SER A 383 13.04 7.69 -14.31
CA SER A 383 12.32 8.85 -13.78
C SER A 383 12.05 8.74 -12.29
N LEU A 384 11.70 7.55 -11.78
CA LEU A 384 11.57 7.29 -10.35
C LEU A 384 12.93 7.41 -9.65
N LYS A 385 13.89 6.59 -10.03
CA LYS A 385 15.19 6.45 -9.36
C LYS A 385 16.00 7.75 -9.36
N LEU A 386 16.06 8.46 -10.49
CA LEU A 386 16.95 9.59 -10.65
C LEU A 386 16.32 10.95 -10.29
N LYS A 387 14.97 11.01 -10.26
CA LYS A 387 14.24 12.29 -10.07
C LYS A 387 13.24 12.22 -8.92
N LEU A 388 12.19 11.39 -9.05
CA LEU A 388 11.04 11.42 -8.16
C LEU A 388 11.31 10.79 -6.79
N TYR A 389 12.00 9.65 -6.76
CA TYR A 389 12.31 8.87 -5.57
C TYR A 389 13.82 8.78 -5.30
N LYS A 390 14.57 9.76 -5.80
CA LYS A 390 16.02 9.87 -5.61
C LYS A 390 16.43 9.80 -4.14
N ASN A 391 15.68 10.46 -3.28
CA ASN A 391 15.89 10.45 -1.83
C ASN A 391 14.98 9.40 -1.18
N GLN A 392 15.45 8.74 -0.14
CA GLN A 392 14.60 7.90 0.68
C GLN A 392 13.52 8.75 1.36
N ALA A 393 12.37 8.15 1.62
CA ALA A 393 11.27 8.78 2.36
C ALA A 393 10.84 7.89 3.52
N ILE A 394 10.45 8.53 4.62
CA ILE A 394 9.81 7.88 5.76
C ILE A 394 8.35 7.65 5.39
N ILE A 395 7.78 6.51 5.76
CA ILE A 395 6.33 6.30 5.66
C ILE A 395 5.63 7.29 6.60
N PRO A 396 4.55 7.96 6.18
CA PRO A 396 3.82 8.89 7.04
C PRO A 396 3.32 8.20 8.32
N PRO A 397 3.51 8.78 9.51
CA PRO A 397 3.00 8.21 10.75
C PRO A 397 1.47 8.26 10.78
N MET A 398 0.87 7.38 11.57
CA MET A 398 -0.58 7.29 11.77
C MET A 398 -0.93 7.65 13.22
N SER A 399 -1.01 8.95 13.51
CA SER A 399 -1.18 9.50 14.86
C SER A 399 -2.46 9.06 15.59
N TRP A 400 -3.46 8.57 14.85
CA TRP A 400 -4.69 8.00 15.43
C TRP A 400 -4.49 6.57 15.98
N ILE A 401 -3.40 5.88 15.57
CA ILE A 401 -3.02 4.59 16.16
C ILE A 401 -2.08 4.82 17.34
N ASP A 402 -1.04 5.62 17.11
CA ASP A 402 -0.07 6.04 18.12
C ASP A 402 0.63 7.34 17.67
N ASN A 403 0.84 8.24 18.62
CA ASN A 403 1.49 9.53 18.40
C ASN A 403 2.68 9.77 19.34
N THR A 404 3.15 8.73 20.03
CA THR A 404 4.25 8.80 20.97
C THR A 404 5.57 8.49 20.29
N PRO A 405 6.47 9.45 20.05
CA PRO A 405 7.74 9.15 19.45
C PRO A 405 8.64 8.30 20.37
N PRO A 406 9.47 7.40 19.80
CA PRO A 406 10.44 6.64 20.59
C PRO A 406 11.49 7.55 21.23
N GLN A 407 12.19 7.04 22.24
CA GLN A 407 13.28 7.75 22.88
C GLN A 407 14.41 8.05 21.87
N PRO A 408 15.04 9.23 21.92
CA PRO A 408 16.16 9.57 21.06
C PRO A 408 17.39 8.71 21.36
N VAL A 409 18.40 8.76 20.50
CA VAL A 409 19.67 8.07 20.75
C VAL A 409 20.35 8.59 22.01
N LEU A 410 20.81 7.69 22.89
CA LEU A 410 21.46 8.03 24.15
C LEU A 410 22.90 8.49 23.97
N LYS A 411 23.65 7.77 23.13
CA LYS A 411 25.07 8.00 22.86
C LYS A 411 25.36 7.85 21.38
N PHE A 412 26.05 8.83 20.83
CA PHE A 412 26.47 8.82 19.44
C PHE A 412 27.98 8.93 19.34
N LYS A 413 28.63 7.88 18.85
CA LYS A 413 30.09 7.76 18.77
C LYS A 413 30.57 7.56 17.35
N LYS A 414 31.76 8.10 17.03
CA LYS A 414 32.46 7.86 15.75
C LYS A 414 33.81 7.19 15.95
N ARG A 415 34.20 6.35 14.99
CA ARG A 415 35.58 5.85 14.83
C ARG A 415 35.95 5.93 13.34
N GLY A 416 36.66 6.99 12.97
CA GLY A 416 36.92 7.32 11.57
C GLY A 416 35.62 7.57 10.79
N LYS A 417 35.32 6.71 9.78
CA LYS A 417 34.12 6.77 8.96
C LYS A 417 32.98 5.86 9.47
N LYS A 418 33.20 5.16 10.58
CA LYS A 418 32.19 4.35 11.24
C LYS A 418 31.51 5.18 12.32
N ILE A 419 30.20 5.14 12.34
CA ILE A 419 29.33 5.71 13.37
C ILE A 419 28.57 4.58 14.07
N LYS A 420 28.34 4.75 15.36
CA LYS A 420 27.55 3.84 16.19
C LYS A 420 26.77 4.65 17.20
N TRP A 421 25.57 4.21 17.51
CA TRP A 421 24.72 4.81 18.53
C TRP A 421 24.14 3.75 19.45
N GLU A 422 23.75 4.19 20.63
CA GLU A 422 23.07 3.40 21.67
C GLU A 422 21.67 3.97 21.85
N ILE A 423 20.71 3.14 22.14
CA ILE A 423 19.29 3.49 22.37
C ILE A 423 18.88 3.11 23.76
N ALA A 424 17.85 3.77 24.28
CA ALA A 424 17.21 3.36 25.53
C ALA A 424 16.43 2.05 25.32
N GLU A 425 16.37 1.25 26.36
CA GLU A 425 15.40 0.16 26.44
C GLU A 425 14.02 0.75 26.73
N THR A 426 12.98 0.12 26.20
CA THR A 426 11.57 0.47 26.46
C THR A 426 10.77 -0.81 26.57
N GLU A 427 9.86 -0.85 27.53
CA GLU A 427 8.91 -1.95 27.73
C GLU A 427 7.69 -1.79 26.82
N ASN A 428 7.34 -0.56 26.46
CA ASN A 428 6.20 -0.29 25.59
C ASN A 428 6.51 -0.75 24.15
N GLU A 429 5.78 -1.75 23.67
CA GLU A 429 5.94 -2.32 22.32
C GLU A 429 5.71 -1.30 21.21
N MET A 430 4.84 -0.30 21.43
CA MET A 430 4.55 0.73 20.42
C MET A 430 5.74 1.67 20.22
N ASP A 431 6.45 2.01 21.30
CA ASP A 431 7.58 2.95 21.28
C ASP A 431 8.93 2.26 20.99
N LYS A 432 8.93 0.93 20.75
CA LYS A 432 10.17 0.20 20.48
C LYS A 432 10.86 0.72 19.23
N PRO A 433 12.17 1.03 19.32
CA PRO A 433 12.97 1.41 18.16
C PRO A 433 12.90 0.35 17.06
N ASN A 434 12.47 0.75 15.87
CA ASN A 434 12.39 -0.13 14.69
C ASN A 434 13.43 0.24 13.63
N ARG A 435 13.60 1.54 13.37
CA ARG A 435 14.52 2.07 12.36
C ARG A 435 15.24 3.31 12.86
N PHE A 436 16.28 3.70 12.12
CA PHE A 436 17.07 4.89 12.38
C PHE A 436 17.18 5.68 11.08
N VAL A 437 16.93 6.99 11.16
CA VAL A 437 17.16 7.91 10.05
C VAL A 437 18.52 8.58 10.30
N VAL A 438 19.45 8.33 9.40
CA VAL A 438 20.77 8.96 9.42
C VAL A 438 20.74 10.14 8.48
N TYR A 439 20.91 11.33 9.01
CA TYR A 439 21.02 12.57 8.26
C TYR A 439 22.47 12.96 8.05
N LEU A 440 22.75 13.57 6.92
CA LEU A 440 24.09 14.02 6.53
C LEU A 440 24.02 15.37 5.81
N ASN A 441 24.72 16.37 6.33
CA ASN A 441 24.91 17.65 5.67
C ASN A 441 26.38 18.08 5.70
N GLU A 442 26.83 18.87 4.72
CA GLU A 442 28.16 19.48 4.75
C GLU A 442 28.21 20.49 5.91
N GLN A 443 29.31 20.48 6.69
CA GLN A 443 29.48 21.36 7.83
C GLN A 443 29.38 22.84 7.37
N GLY A 444 28.60 23.64 8.10
CA GLY A 444 28.30 25.03 7.76
C GLY A 444 27.09 25.21 6.85
N THR A 445 26.44 24.14 6.40
CA THR A 445 25.15 24.23 5.70
C THR A 445 24.02 24.29 6.72
N ILE A 446 23.02 25.14 6.47
CA ILE A 446 21.79 25.17 7.30
C ILE A 446 21.11 23.81 7.18
N PHE A 447 20.95 23.12 8.30
CA PHE A 447 20.26 21.84 8.37
C PHE A 447 18.78 22.03 8.63
N ASP A 448 17.96 21.38 7.81
CA ASP A 448 16.51 21.30 7.97
C ASP A 448 16.10 19.82 8.01
N ILE A 449 15.53 19.38 9.13
CA ILE A 449 15.12 18.00 9.33
C ILE A 449 14.00 17.59 8.36
N GLU A 450 13.17 18.54 7.89
CA GLU A 450 12.08 18.26 6.94
C GLU A 450 12.57 18.13 5.49
N ASN A 451 13.81 18.48 5.22
CA ASN A 451 14.40 18.37 3.90
C ASN A 451 14.95 16.95 3.64
N SER A 452 14.25 16.18 2.81
CA SER A 452 14.67 14.82 2.44
C SER A 452 16.05 14.70 1.79
N ASN A 453 16.61 15.79 1.27
CA ASN A 453 17.97 15.77 0.73
C ASN A 453 19.05 15.47 1.81
N PHE A 454 18.72 15.69 3.07
CA PHE A 454 19.61 15.36 4.19
C PHE A 454 19.47 13.93 4.68
N ILE A 455 18.43 13.18 4.28
CA ILE A 455 18.31 11.76 4.59
C ILE A 455 19.39 11.01 3.79
N TYR A 456 20.44 10.60 4.50
CA TYR A 456 21.49 9.79 3.91
C TYR A 456 21.09 8.33 3.82
N LYS A 457 20.49 7.79 4.90
CA LYS A 457 20.05 6.40 4.95
C LYS A 457 19.03 6.16 6.07
N ILE A 458 18.00 5.38 5.76
CA ILE A 458 17.12 4.74 6.75
C ILE A 458 17.62 3.30 6.95
N THR A 459 17.87 2.89 8.20
CA THR A 459 18.51 1.60 8.51
C THR A 459 17.95 0.96 9.78
N GLY A 460 17.92 -0.38 9.85
CA GLY A 460 17.59 -1.13 11.05
C GLY A 460 18.81 -1.43 11.97
N THR A 461 20.02 -0.96 11.61
CA THR A 461 21.23 -1.25 12.40
C THR A 461 21.71 -0.02 13.16
N GLN A 462 22.20 -0.22 14.38
CA GLN A 462 22.76 0.83 15.24
C GLN A 462 24.23 1.21 14.90
N LYS A 463 24.66 0.86 13.69
CA LYS A 463 26.01 1.16 13.19
C LYS A 463 25.98 1.35 11.69
N LEU A 464 26.78 2.30 11.19
CA LEU A 464 26.90 2.57 9.77
C LEU A 464 28.31 2.97 9.42
N LYS A 465 28.83 2.51 8.28
CA LYS A 465 30.04 3.00 7.65
C LYS A 465 29.65 3.93 6.51
N ILE A 466 30.03 5.20 6.59
CA ILE A 466 29.80 6.17 5.53
C ILE A 466 31.02 6.15 4.60
N PRO A 467 30.85 5.80 3.30
CA PRO A 467 31.96 5.80 2.34
C PRO A 467 32.43 7.23 2.05
N LYS A 468 33.52 7.37 1.34
CA LYS A 468 34.00 8.66 0.83
C LYS A 468 32.98 9.18 -0.22
N ILE A 469 32.44 10.38 -0.02
CA ILE A 469 31.42 10.98 -0.91
C ILE A 469 32.08 11.80 -2.01
N ASN A 470 33.14 12.56 -1.69
CA ASN A 470 33.79 13.47 -2.61
C ASN A 470 35.30 13.16 -2.77
N LYS A 471 35.89 13.54 -3.93
CA LYS A 471 37.35 13.45 -4.15
C LYS A 471 38.12 14.33 -3.19
N LYS A 472 37.62 15.54 -2.86
CA LYS A 472 38.17 16.42 -1.83
C LYS A 472 37.64 16.06 -0.46
N LYS A 473 38.49 15.95 0.56
CA LYS A 473 38.10 15.68 1.95
C LYS A 473 37.30 16.87 2.47
N LYS A 474 36.00 16.67 2.73
CA LYS A 474 35.12 17.66 3.35
C LYS A 474 34.67 17.18 4.73
N ARG A 475 34.27 18.13 5.57
CA ARG A 475 33.64 17.84 6.87
C ARG A 475 32.14 17.79 6.73
N TYR A 476 31.53 16.80 7.33
CA TYR A 476 30.10 16.58 7.35
C TYR A 476 29.61 16.44 8.78
N GLU A 477 28.43 16.94 9.03
CA GLU A 477 27.66 16.72 10.24
C GLU A 477 26.75 15.53 10.01
N VAL A 478 26.79 14.59 10.94
CA VAL A 478 25.90 13.41 10.94
C VAL A 478 25.01 13.48 12.17
N ARG A 479 23.73 13.30 11.97
CA ARG A 479 22.72 13.23 13.02
C ARG A 479 21.92 11.94 12.84
N VAL A 480 21.28 11.48 13.92
CA VAL A 480 20.44 10.27 13.91
C VAL A 480 19.17 10.53 14.68
N SER A 481 18.03 10.14 14.13
CA SER A 481 16.77 9.98 14.84
C SER A 481 16.34 8.52 14.87
N VAL A 482 15.40 8.19 15.73
CA VAL A 482 14.82 6.85 15.91
C VAL A 482 13.40 6.86 15.39
N LEU A 483 13.01 5.83 14.66
CA LEU A 483 11.63 5.57 14.28
C LEU A 483 11.11 4.34 15.04
N ASP A 484 9.90 4.41 15.53
CA ASP A 484 9.13 3.24 15.96
C ASP A 484 8.55 2.48 14.77
N ARG A 485 7.66 1.52 15.04
CA ARG A 485 7.01 0.69 14.04
C ARG A 485 5.93 1.43 13.24
N LEU A 486 5.38 2.53 13.78
CA LEU A 486 4.39 3.39 13.13
C LEU A 486 5.02 4.66 12.53
N HIS A 487 6.36 4.70 12.48
CA HIS A 487 7.17 5.78 11.90
C HIS A 487 7.09 7.11 12.65
N ASN A 488 6.66 7.11 13.93
CA ASN A 488 6.87 8.27 14.78
C ASN A 488 8.36 8.50 14.94
N GLU A 489 8.81 9.73 14.73
CA GLU A 489 10.23 10.08 14.74
C GLU A 489 10.63 10.77 16.05
N SER A 490 11.67 10.27 16.71
CA SER A 490 12.23 10.85 17.91
C SER A 490 12.87 12.22 17.64
N LYS A 491 13.19 12.94 18.73
CA LYS A 491 14.13 14.06 18.64
C LYS A 491 15.43 13.59 18.02
N ILE A 492 16.02 14.45 17.18
CA ILE A 492 17.27 14.18 16.50
C ILE A 492 18.47 14.34 17.47
N SER A 493 19.51 13.56 17.28
CA SER A 493 20.75 13.67 18.07
C SER A 493 21.52 14.95 17.78
N ASP A 494 22.42 15.33 18.70
CA ASP A 494 23.47 16.31 18.41
C ASP A 494 24.34 15.84 17.23
N PRO A 495 24.90 16.77 16.45
CA PRO A 495 25.74 16.43 15.32
C PRO A 495 27.09 15.86 15.73
N VAL A 496 27.54 14.82 15.02
CA VAL A 496 28.91 14.32 15.08
C VAL A 496 29.60 14.65 13.77
N ILE A 497 30.72 15.37 13.86
CA ILE A 497 31.49 15.78 12.67
C ILE A 497 32.38 14.61 12.19
N ILE A 498 32.27 14.28 10.91
CA ILE A 498 33.11 13.28 10.23
C ILE A 498 33.82 13.91 9.02
N LYS A 499 35.00 13.36 8.66
CA LYS A 499 35.76 13.78 7.49
C LYS A 499 35.63 12.69 6.41
N LEU A 500 35.01 13.01 5.28
CA LEU A 500 34.74 12.08 4.18
C LEU A 500 35.50 12.42 2.91
#